data_455a2e2566472bc910b635eb5fd9908b
#
_entry.id   455a2e2566472bc910b635eb5fd9908b
#
_cell.length_a   1.000
_cell.length_b   1.000
_cell.length_c   1.000
_cell.angle_alpha   90.00
_cell.angle_beta   90.00
_cell.angle_gamma   90.00
#
_symmetry.space_group_name_H-M   'P 1'
#
loop_
_entity.id
_entity.type
_entity.pdbx_description
1 polymer ?
#
loop_
_entity_poly.entity_id
_entity_poly.type
_entity_poly.pdbx_seq_one_letter_code
_entity_poly.pdbx_strand_id
1 'polypeptide(L)'
;MTSVLNNWRGYLELTKPGVQALLFVSCASGMLIGSNFNPPVTVFFFGLIGISFLAASSAVVNHFFDKQIDAKMNRTSKRPLVMGHISDRQAIIFSVLLYASGSIMLLNFTNFLTWLLTTSTFIFYGFIYTKYLKYMTSQNIVIGGLAGAMPPLLGWSAITNSIEPNALLLVLIIMAVSYTHLTLPTK
;
A
#
# COMPACT_ATOMS: atom_id res chain seq x y z
N MET A 1 -1.94 27.37 20.40
CA MET A 1 -1.54 26.03 20.91
C MET A 1 -2.60 24.97 20.63
N THR A 2 -3.31 25.04 19.49
CA THR A 2 -4.46 24.20 19.11
C THR A 2 -4.14 23.23 17.94
N SER A 3 -2.86 22.92 17.70
CA SER A 3 -2.47 22.32 16.43
C SER A 3 -2.12 20.83 16.48
N VAL A 4 -1.76 20.24 17.60
CA VAL A 4 -1.23 18.86 17.62
C VAL A 4 -2.35 17.82 17.64
N LEU A 5 -3.45 18.07 18.34
CA LEU A 5 -4.58 17.12 18.40
C LEU A 5 -5.47 17.09 17.15
N ASN A 6 -5.40 18.13 16.30
CA ASN A 6 -6.15 18.13 15.03
C ASN A 6 -5.36 17.49 13.87
N ASN A 7 -4.07 17.25 14.06
CA ASN A 7 -3.19 16.69 13.01
C ASN A 7 -3.30 15.17 12.84
N TRP A 8 -3.76 14.40 13.85
CA TRP A 8 -3.85 12.94 13.74
C TRP A 8 -4.76 12.48 12.58
N ARG A 9 -5.86 13.21 12.34
CA ARG A 9 -6.76 12.95 11.21
C ARG A 9 -6.06 13.18 9.87
N GLY A 10 -5.21 14.20 9.79
CA GLY A 10 -4.41 14.47 8.62
C GLY A 10 -3.39 13.35 8.34
N TYR A 11 -2.71 12.85 9.38
CA TYR A 11 -1.81 11.70 9.24
C TYR A 11 -2.56 10.43 8.83
N LEU A 12 -3.74 10.18 9.39
CA LEU A 12 -4.58 9.07 8.99
C LEU A 12 -5.03 9.20 7.52
N GLU A 13 -5.40 10.40 7.08
CA GLU A 13 -5.78 10.65 5.69
C GLU A 13 -4.63 10.38 4.71
N LEU A 14 -3.38 10.72 5.09
CA LEU A 14 -2.20 10.41 4.28
C LEU A 14 -2.01 8.92 4.04
N THR A 15 -2.42 8.05 4.97
CA THR A 15 -2.33 6.59 4.80
C THR A 15 -3.40 6.01 3.87
N LYS A 16 -4.38 6.80 3.42
CA LYS A 16 -5.52 6.36 2.58
C LYS A 16 -6.31 5.21 3.21
N PRO A 17 -6.98 5.39 4.35
CA PRO A 17 -7.55 4.31 5.15
C PRO A 17 -8.55 3.41 4.39
N GLY A 18 -9.32 3.96 3.46
CA GLY A 18 -10.22 3.16 2.62
C GLY A 18 -9.49 2.17 1.71
N VAL A 19 -8.36 2.59 1.13
CA VAL A 19 -7.49 1.70 0.33
C VAL A 19 -6.80 0.69 1.23
N GLN A 20 -6.31 1.12 2.40
CA GLN A 20 -5.67 0.24 3.38
C GLN A 20 -6.59 -0.88 3.85
N ALA A 21 -7.87 -0.59 4.10
CA ALA A 21 -8.85 -1.61 4.50
C ALA A 21 -9.00 -2.70 3.40
N LEU A 22 -9.04 -2.31 2.13
CA LEU A 22 -9.12 -3.26 1.02
C LEU A 22 -7.84 -4.12 0.92
N LEU A 23 -6.67 -3.48 1.01
CA LEU A 23 -5.38 -4.20 1.00
C LEU A 23 -5.26 -5.17 2.17
N PHE A 24 -5.73 -4.76 3.36
CA PHE A 24 -5.75 -5.59 4.56
C PHE A 24 -6.58 -6.86 4.36
N VAL A 25 -7.81 -6.74 3.85
CA VAL A 25 -8.70 -7.88 3.57
C VAL A 25 -8.07 -8.81 2.52
N SER A 26 -7.53 -8.25 1.43
CA SER A 26 -6.88 -9.05 0.38
C SER A 26 -5.65 -9.79 0.89
N CYS A 27 -4.84 -9.15 1.74
CA CYS A 27 -3.68 -9.75 2.37
C CYS A 27 -4.08 -10.87 3.34
N ALA A 28 -5.09 -10.62 4.19
CA ALA A 28 -5.62 -11.62 5.11
C ALA A 28 -6.16 -12.85 4.37
N SER A 29 -6.85 -12.65 3.24
CA SER A 29 -7.31 -13.74 2.38
C SER A 29 -6.15 -14.58 1.86
N GLY A 30 -5.05 -13.95 1.41
CA GLY A 30 -3.85 -14.65 0.99
C GLY A 30 -3.20 -15.48 2.11
N MET A 31 -3.15 -14.93 3.33
CA MET A 31 -2.65 -15.64 4.52
C MET A 31 -3.53 -16.85 4.88
N LEU A 32 -4.86 -16.68 4.87
CA LEU A 32 -5.80 -17.76 5.19
C LEU A 32 -5.71 -18.90 4.18
N ILE A 33 -5.70 -18.58 2.90
CA ILE A 33 -5.62 -19.59 1.85
C ILE A 33 -4.25 -20.31 1.89
N GLY A 34 -3.16 -19.55 2.02
CA GLY A 34 -1.81 -20.12 2.09
C GLY A 34 -1.55 -21.01 3.32
N SER A 35 -2.34 -20.83 4.39
CA SER A 35 -2.27 -21.65 5.62
C SER A 35 -3.33 -22.77 5.69
N ASN A 36 -4.11 -23.00 4.65
CA ASN A 36 -5.30 -23.87 4.70
C ASN A 36 -6.25 -23.46 5.86
N PHE A 37 -6.51 -22.17 6.02
CA PHE A 37 -7.35 -21.54 7.05
C PHE A 37 -6.88 -21.74 8.50
N ASN A 38 -5.62 -22.09 8.71
CA ASN A 38 -5.03 -22.23 10.05
C ASN A 38 -3.69 -21.46 10.18
N PRO A 39 -3.69 -20.10 10.04
CA PRO A 39 -2.47 -19.33 10.11
C PRO A 39 -1.93 -19.25 11.55
N PRO A 40 -0.60 -19.29 11.74
CA PRO A 40 0.01 -18.98 13.03
C PRO A 40 -0.39 -17.56 13.47
N VAL A 41 -1.03 -17.44 14.65
CA VAL A 41 -1.63 -16.19 15.14
C VAL A 41 -0.65 -15.02 15.10
N THR A 42 0.58 -15.24 15.55
CA THR A 42 1.64 -14.21 15.58
C THR A 42 1.97 -13.71 14.17
N VAL A 43 2.21 -14.64 13.22
CA VAL A 43 2.52 -14.30 11.84
C VAL A 43 1.35 -13.57 11.18
N PHE A 44 0.12 -14.01 11.46
CA PHE A 44 -1.09 -13.40 10.91
C PHE A 44 -1.21 -11.93 11.31
N PHE A 45 -1.18 -11.63 12.62
CA PHE A 45 -1.37 -10.25 13.08
C PHE A 45 -0.18 -9.34 12.76
N PHE A 46 1.04 -9.76 13.07
CA PHE A 46 2.22 -8.93 12.82
C PHE A 46 2.55 -8.81 11.33
N GLY A 47 2.28 -9.84 10.54
CA GLY A 47 2.40 -9.78 9.09
C GLY A 47 1.41 -8.81 8.47
N LEU A 48 0.12 -8.86 8.85
CA LEU A 48 -0.90 -7.92 8.36
C LEU A 48 -0.54 -6.47 8.73
N ILE A 49 -0.16 -6.22 9.98
CA ILE A 49 0.20 -4.87 10.43
C ILE A 49 1.47 -4.39 9.71
N GLY A 50 2.49 -5.24 9.60
CA GLY A 50 3.75 -4.92 8.95
C GLY A 50 3.57 -4.57 7.47
N ILE A 51 2.84 -5.40 6.71
CA ILE A 51 2.53 -5.14 5.29
C ILE A 51 1.70 -3.85 5.16
N SER A 52 0.71 -3.64 6.04
CA SER A 52 -0.12 -2.43 6.03
C SER A 52 0.70 -1.17 6.31
N PHE A 53 1.72 -1.23 7.18
CA PHE A 53 2.58 -0.09 7.48
C PHE A 53 3.46 0.28 6.28
N LEU A 54 4.04 -0.68 5.56
CA LEU A 54 4.79 -0.39 4.33
C LEU A 54 3.85 0.16 3.23
N ALA A 55 2.65 -0.38 3.10
CA ALA A 55 1.65 0.13 2.17
C ALA A 55 1.20 1.56 2.53
N ALA A 56 0.99 1.85 3.81
CA ALA A 56 0.69 3.19 4.29
C ALA A 56 1.84 4.16 4.03
N SER A 57 3.08 3.73 4.28
CA SER A 57 4.28 4.51 3.96
C SER A 57 4.33 4.87 2.48
N SER A 58 4.06 3.92 1.58
CA SER A 58 4.02 4.17 0.14
C SER A 58 2.93 5.17 -0.26
N ALA A 59 1.78 5.15 0.42
CA ALA A 59 0.71 6.12 0.20
C ALA A 59 1.14 7.53 0.62
N VAL A 60 1.86 7.68 1.74
CA VAL A 60 2.41 8.98 2.17
C VAL A 60 3.42 9.52 1.15
N VAL A 61 4.33 8.67 0.66
CA VAL A 61 5.29 9.04 -0.40
C VAL A 61 4.56 9.48 -1.68
N ASN A 62 3.50 8.77 -2.06
CA ASN A 62 2.68 9.16 -3.20
C ASN A 62 2.03 10.55 -3.00
N HIS A 63 1.48 10.84 -1.81
CA HIS A 63 0.95 12.18 -1.49
C HIS A 63 2.02 13.28 -1.57
N PHE A 64 3.24 12.98 -1.15
CA PHE A 64 4.34 13.92 -1.20
C PHE A 64 4.71 14.30 -2.65
N PHE A 65 4.88 13.32 -3.53
CA PHE A 65 5.20 13.57 -4.94
C PHE A 65 4.04 14.21 -5.72
N ASP A 66 2.81 13.83 -5.43
CA ASP A 66 1.62 14.33 -6.12
C ASP A 66 1.17 15.72 -5.64
N LYS A 67 1.75 16.30 -4.59
CA LYS A 67 1.32 17.55 -3.96
C LYS A 67 1.01 18.70 -4.94
N GLN A 68 1.90 18.93 -5.92
CA GLN A 68 1.73 20.01 -6.88
C GLN A 68 0.58 19.78 -7.86
N ILE A 69 0.30 18.53 -8.19
CA ILE A 69 -0.79 18.14 -9.10
C ILE A 69 -2.10 18.13 -8.33
N ASP A 70 -2.07 17.59 -7.11
CA ASP A 70 -3.22 17.58 -6.20
C ASP A 70 -3.77 18.98 -5.92
N ALA A 71 -2.89 19.98 -5.85
CA ALA A 71 -3.29 21.37 -5.69
C ALA A 71 -4.10 21.94 -6.87
N LYS A 72 -3.94 21.38 -8.07
CA LYS A 72 -4.65 21.79 -9.29
C LYS A 72 -5.96 21.06 -9.51
N MET A 73 -6.25 20.01 -8.75
CA MET A 73 -7.43 19.15 -8.92
C MET A 73 -8.47 19.42 -7.82
N ASN A 74 -9.71 19.76 -8.17
CA ASN A 74 -10.79 20.03 -7.21
C ASN A 74 -10.97 18.91 -6.17
N ARG A 75 -10.83 17.63 -6.58
CA ARG A 75 -11.02 16.47 -5.70
C ARG A 75 -9.92 16.33 -4.64
N THR A 76 -8.71 16.78 -4.92
CA THR A 76 -7.52 16.55 -4.10
C THR A 76 -6.91 17.81 -3.51
N SER A 77 -7.41 18.99 -3.87
CA SER A 77 -6.95 20.29 -3.36
C SER A 77 -7.07 20.46 -1.85
N LYS A 78 -7.96 19.67 -1.21
CA LYS A 78 -8.19 19.70 0.25
C LYS A 78 -7.30 18.72 1.04
N ARG A 79 -6.36 18.03 0.39
CA ARG A 79 -5.47 17.07 1.07
C ARG A 79 -4.57 17.78 2.10
N PRO A 80 -4.26 17.13 3.23
CA PRO A 80 -3.50 17.74 4.34
C PRO A 80 -2.17 18.35 3.95
N LEU A 81 -1.43 17.71 3.02
CA LEU A 81 -0.15 18.23 2.49
C LEU A 81 -0.34 19.44 1.58
N VAL A 82 -1.42 19.49 0.80
CA VAL A 82 -1.74 20.62 -0.09
C VAL A 82 -2.16 21.83 0.74
N MET A 83 -3.01 21.61 1.75
CA MET A 83 -3.49 22.65 2.66
C MET A 83 -2.43 23.14 3.66
N GLY A 84 -1.25 22.50 3.70
CA GLY A 84 -0.19 22.88 4.64
C GLY A 84 -0.44 22.48 6.10
N HIS A 85 -1.46 21.65 6.38
CA HIS A 85 -1.73 21.14 7.72
C HIS A 85 -0.61 20.20 8.22
N ILE A 86 0.07 19.53 7.31
CA ILE A 86 1.24 18.71 7.55
C ILE A 86 2.35 19.21 6.63
N SER A 87 3.52 19.48 7.19
CA SER A 87 4.69 19.91 6.41
C SER A 87 5.31 18.72 5.66
N ASP A 88 6.04 19.02 4.58
CA ASP A 88 6.74 18.01 3.79
C ASP A 88 7.72 17.18 4.65
N ARG A 89 8.44 17.85 5.57
CA ARG A 89 9.36 17.19 6.51
C ARG A 89 8.62 16.24 7.45
N GLN A 90 7.47 16.63 7.98
CA GLN A 90 6.65 15.77 8.85
C GLN A 90 6.12 14.54 8.09
N ALA A 91 5.68 14.71 6.85
CA ALA A 91 5.22 13.61 6.02
C ALA A 91 6.35 12.61 5.72
N ILE A 92 7.55 13.08 5.38
CA ILE A 92 8.71 12.22 5.15
C ILE A 92 9.09 11.45 6.42
N ILE A 93 9.18 12.12 7.56
CA ILE A 93 9.48 11.46 8.84
C ILE A 93 8.42 10.40 9.15
N PHE A 94 7.15 10.72 8.98
CA PHE A 94 6.05 9.78 9.22
C PHE A 94 6.14 8.55 8.29
N SER A 95 6.44 8.76 7.00
CA SER A 95 6.66 7.67 6.05
C SER A 95 7.82 6.77 6.47
N VAL A 96 8.96 7.36 6.86
CA VAL A 96 10.14 6.61 7.33
C VAL A 96 9.82 5.80 8.59
N LEU A 97 9.10 6.38 9.55
CA LEU A 97 8.68 5.68 10.77
C LEU A 97 7.75 4.50 10.46
N LEU A 98 6.78 4.67 9.57
CA LEU A 98 5.90 3.58 9.12
C LEU A 98 6.69 2.47 8.44
N TYR A 99 7.60 2.84 7.50
CA TYR A 99 8.44 1.87 6.81
C TYR A 99 9.34 1.08 7.77
N ALA A 100 10.03 1.78 8.68
CA ALA A 100 10.92 1.15 9.65
C ALA A 100 10.16 0.22 10.60
N SER A 101 9.03 0.69 11.16
CA SER A 101 8.20 -0.12 12.06
C SER A 101 7.66 -1.37 11.37
N GLY A 102 7.13 -1.23 10.16
CA GLY A 102 6.64 -2.36 9.39
C GLY A 102 7.76 -3.33 8.98
N SER A 103 8.94 -2.83 8.59
CA SER A 103 10.11 -3.66 8.27
C SER A 103 10.58 -4.47 9.47
N ILE A 104 10.65 -3.86 10.66
CA ILE A 104 10.99 -4.55 11.91
C ILE A 104 9.98 -5.66 12.19
N MET A 105 8.68 -5.39 12.03
CA MET A 105 7.63 -6.40 12.23
C MET A 105 7.77 -7.57 11.25
N LEU A 106 7.96 -7.29 9.97
CA LEU A 106 8.08 -8.34 8.95
C LEU A 106 9.32 -9.19 9.16
N LEU A 107 10.48 -8.60 9.44
CA LEU A 107 11.73 -9.33 9.62
C LEU A 107 11.76 -10.19 10.89
N ASN A 108 11.05 -9.77 11.97
CA ASN A 108 11.06 -10.51 13.23
C ASN A 108 9.94 -11.55 13.34
N PHE A 109 8.78 -11.32 12.70
CA PHE A 109 7.59 -12.15 12.90
C PHE A 109 7.13 -12.89 11.65
N THR A 110 7.69 -12.58 10.47
CA THR A 110 7.44 -13.31 9.23
C THR A 110 8.75 -13.85 8.64
N ASN A 111 9.09 -13.47 7.43
CA ASN A 111 10.30 -13.95 6.76
C ASN A 111 10.89 -12.86 5.83
N PHE A 112 12.14 -13.05 5.44
CA PHE A 112 12.87 -12.14 4.56
C PHE A 112 12.20 -11.98 3.18
N LEU A 113 11.64 -13.04 2.63
CA LEU A 113 10.97 -13.01 1.32
C LEU A 113 9.79 -12.03 1.33
N THR A 114 8.95 -12.09 2.36
CA THR A 114 7.80 -11.18 2.51
C THR A 114 8.25 -9.75 2.67
N TRP A 115 9.26 -9.49 3.49
CA TRP A 115 9.83 -8.15 3.60
C TRP A 115 10.36 -7.64 2.26
N LEU A 116 11.09 -8.47 1.51
CA LEU A 116 11.65 -8.11 0.21
C LEU A 116 10.56 -7.79 -0.82
N LEU A 117 9.53 -8.63 -0.92
CA LEU A 117 8.39 -8.43 -1.81
C LEU A 117 7.60 -7.16 -1.45
N THR A 118 7.36 -6.96 -0.15
CA THR A 118 6.64 -5.78 0.34
C THR A 118 7.43 -4.49 0.09
N THR A 119 8.75 -4.53 0.33
CA THR A 119 9.67 -3.41 0.04
C THR A 119 9.73 -3.14 -1.47
N SER A 120 9.79 -4.17 -2.30
CA SER A 120 9.76 -4.02 -3.77
C SER A 120 8.46 -3.36 -4.22
N THR A 121 7.33 -3.75 -3.64
CA THR A 121 6.02 -3.15 -3.92
C THR A 121 5.97 -1.69 -3.45
N PHE A 122 6.53 -1.38 -2.27
CA PHE A 122 6.69 -0.01 -1.76
C PHE A 122 7.49 0.87 -2.72
N ILE A 123 8.66 0.40 -3.18
CA ILE A 123 9.52 1.13 -4.13
C ILE A 123 8.79 1.32 -5.45
N PHE A 124 8.18 0.26 -5.95
CA PHE A 124 7.45 0.30 -7.22
C PHE A 124 6.32 1.34 -7.19
N TYR A 125 5.44 1.29 -6.18
CA TYR A 125 4.31 2.21 -6.09
C TYR A 125 4.71 3.62 -5.66
N GLY A 126 5.53 3.74 -4.61
CA GLY A 126 5.89 5.03 -4.04
C GLY A 126 6.79 5.87 -4.96
N PHE A 127 7.69 5.24 -5.69
CA PHE A 127 8.68 5.96 -6.50
C PHE A 127 8.49 5.73 -8.00
N ILE A 128 8.53 4.47 -8.47
CA ILE A 128 8.55 4.17 -9.91
C ILE A 128 7.21 4.57 -10.55
N TYR A 129 6.11 4.11 -9.99
CA TYR A 129 4.78 4.46 -10.50
C TYR A 129 4.49 5.96 -10.34
N THR A 130 4.66 6.50 -9.14
CA THR A 130 4.26 7.87 -8.84
C THR A 130 5.08 8.91 -9.59
N LYS A 131 6.39 8.71 -9.69
CA LYS A 131 7.29 9.71 -10.30
C LYS A 131 7.45 9.57 -11.80
N TYR A 132 7.40 8.33 -12.33
CA TYR A 132 7.73 8.07 -13.73
C TYR A 132 6.52 7.54 -14.50
N LEU A 133 5.98 6.37 -14.17
CA LEU A 133 4.98 5.68 -14.99
C LEU A 133 3.70 6.48 -15.18
N LYS A 134 3.29 7.22 -14.17
CA LYS A 134 2.08 8.05 -14.21
C LYS A 134 2.09 9.09 -15.34
N TYR A 135 3.28 9.51 -15.80
CA TYR A 135 3.45 10.55 -16.82
C TYR A 135 3.94 10.00 -18.17
N MET A 136 4.46 8.77 -18.19
CA MET A 136 5.11 8.21 -19.39
C MET A 136 4.16 7.41 -20.28
N THR A 137 3.07 6.87 -19.73
CA THR A 137 2.20 5.96 -20.48
C THR A 137 0.73 6.12 -20.12
N SER A 138 -0.15 5.99 -21.12
CA SER A 138 -1.60 5.92 -20.91
C SER A 138 -2.05 4.67 -20.15
N GLN A 139 -1.21 3.61 -20.15
CA GLN A 139 -1.46 2.37 -19.42
C GLN A 139 -0.99 2.41 -17.95
N ASN A 140 -0.63 3.59 -17.44
CA ASN A 140 -0.17 3.78 -16.07
C ASN A 140 -1.11 3.18 -15.03
N ILE A 141 -2.42 3.25 -15.25
CA ILE A 141 -3.46 2.74 -14.33
C ILE A 141 -3.38 1.21 -14.25
N VAL A 142 -3.20 0.53 -15.38
CA VAL A 142 -3.07 -0.93 -15.43
C VAL A 142 -1.80 -1.39 -14.73
N ILE A 143 -0.67 -0.73 -15.03
CA ILE A 143 0.62 -1.05 -14.42
C ILE A 143 0.60 -0.71 -12.91
N GLY A 144 -0.02 0.42 -12.54
CA GLY A 144 -0.24 0.78 -11.12
C GLY A 144 -1.13 -0.21 -10.38
N GLY A 145 -2.08 -0.84 -11.08
CA GLY A 145 -2.94 -1.90 -10.57
C GLY A 145 -2.17 -3.11 -10.05
N LEU A 146 -0.96 -3.37 -10.59
CA LEU A 146 -0.09 -4.45 -10.10
C LEU A 146 0.23 -4.29 -8.61
N ALA A 147 0.58 -3.09 -8.16
CA ALA A 147 0.84 -2.85 -6.74
C ALA A 147 -0.40 -3.13 -5.86
N GLY A 148 -1.59 -2.78 -6.35
CA GLY A 148 -2.87 -3.07 -5.69
C GLY A 148 -3.24 -4.56 -5.70
N ALA A 149 -2.70 -5.34 -6.63
CA ALA A 149 -2.92 -6.78 -6.74
C ALA A 149 -1.93 -7.62 -5.91
N MET A 150 -0.84 -7.04 -5.43
CA MET A 150 0.19 -7.75 -4.66
C MET A 150 -0.24 -8.28 -3.27
N PRO A 151 -1.16 -7.65 -2.51
CA PRO A 151 -1.44 -8.02 -1.13
C PRO A 151 -1.72 -9.51 -0.87
N PRO A 152 -2.48 -10.26 -1.69
CA PRO A 152 -2.67 -11.70 -1.47
C PRO A 152 -1.36 -12.49 -1.54
N LEU A 153 -0.47 -12.14 -2.48
CA LEU A 153 0.85 -12.76 -2.59
C LEU A 153 1.72 -12.44 -1.38
N LEU A 154 1.68 -11.19 -0.89
CA LEU A 154 2.41 -10.79 0.31
C LEU A 154 1.91 -11.55 1.54
N GLY A 155 0.59 -11.70 1.67
CA GLY A 155 -0.01 -12.51 2.74
C GLY A 155 0.36 -13.98 2.64
N TRP A 156 0.28 -14.56 1.45
CA TRP A 156 0.68 -15.94 1.19
C TRP A 156 2.16 -16.17 1.57
N SER A 157 3.06 -15.34 1.06
CA SER A 157 4.49 -15.47 1.33
C SER A 157 4.83 -15.31 2.81
N ALA A 158 4.06 -14.52 3.57
CA ALA A 158 4.26 -14.36 5.01
C ALA A 158 4.05 -15.67 5.78
N ILE A 159 3.18 -16.54 5.29
CA ILE A 159 2.88 -17.83 5.89
C ILE A 159 3.81 -18.94 5.36
N THR A 160 3.98 -19.02 4.04
CA THR A 160 4.62 -20.16 3.37
C THR A 160 6.11 -19.97 3.11
N ASN A 161 6.59 -18.73 3.20
CA ASN A 161 7.95 -18.33 2.79
C ASN A 161 8.28 -18.76 1.34
N SER A 162 7.27 -18.75 0.46
CA SER A 162 7.40 -19.18 -0.94
C SER A 162 6.52 -18.34 -1.85
N ILE A 163 6.84 -18.34 -3.15
CA ILE A 163 6.02 -17.80 -4.22
C ILE A 163 5.42 -18.97 -4.98
N GLU A 164 4.16 -19.26 -4.73
CA GLU A 164 3.47 -20.40 -5.30
C GLU A 164 2.58 -19.99 -6.48
N PRO A 165 2.32 -20.90 -7.44
CA PRO A 165 1.44 -20.63 -8.58
C PRO A 165 0.04 -20.15 -8.17
N ASN A 166 -0.51 -20.69 -7.08
CA ASN A 166 -1.83 -20.29 -6.57
C ASN A 166 -1.82 -18.84 -6.06
N ALA A 167 -0.74 -18.40 -5.41
CA ALA A 167 -0.59 -17.01 -4.98
C ALA A 167 -0.49 -16.05 -6.18
N LEU A 168 0.25 -16.44 -7.22
CA LEU A 168 0.35 -15.67 -8.46
C LEU A 168 -0.99 -15.62 -9.19
N LEU A 169 -1.77 -16.70 -9.18
CA LEU A 169 -3.12 -16.72 -9.74
C LEU A 169 -4.04 -15.70 -9.06
N LEU A 170 -3.97 -15.55 -7.73
CA LEU A 170 -4.73 -14.52 -7.00
C LEU A 170 -4.34 -13.11 -7.46
N VAL A 171 -3.06 -12.85 -7.65
CA VAL A 171 -2.58 -11.56 -8.20
C VAL A 171 -3.15 -11.31 -9.59
N LEU A 172 -3.11 -12.32 -10.48
CA LEU A 172 -3.64 -12.21 -11.83
C LEU A 172 -5.15 -11.97 -11.86
N ILE A 173 -5.91 -12.63 -10.99
CA ILE A 173 -7.37 -12.45 -10.87
C ILE A 173 -7.67 -10.99 -10.47
N ILE A 174 -7.02 -10.45 -9.43
CA ILE A 174 -7.24 -9.08 -9.00
C ILE A 174 -6.82 -8.09 -10.08
N MET A 175 -5.72 -8.36 -10.77
CA MET A 175 -5.24 -7.54 -11.88
C MET A 175 -6.25 -7.51 -13.04
N ALA A 176 -6.79 -8.68 -13.44
CA ALA A 176 -7.80 -8.79 -14.48
C ALA A 176 -9.10 -8.08 -14.11
N VAL A 177 -9.57 -8.24 -12.87
CA VAL A 177 -10.76 -7.54 -12.35
C VAL A 177 -10.54 -6.02 -12.37
N SER A 178 -9.38 -5.54 -11.91
CA SER A 178 -9.05 -4.12 -11.94
C SER A 178 -9.04 -3.55 -13.37
N TYR A 179 -8.49 -4.29 -14.32
CA TYR A 179 -8.49 -3.91 -15.72
C TYR A 179 -9.91 -3.81 -16.30
N THR A 180 -10.75 -4.82 -16.06
CA THR A 180 -12.12 -4.83 -16.59
C THR A 180 -12.98 -3.71 -16.02
N HIS A 181 -12.87 -3.41 -14.72
CA HIS A 181 -13.58 -2.28 -14.10
C HIS A 181 -13.19 -0.92 -14.67
N LEU A 182 -11.94 -0.76 -15.13
CA LEU A 182 -11.45 0.49 -15.69
C LEU A 182 -11.81 0.66 -17.19
N THR A 183 -12.06 -0.44 -17.89
CA THR A 183 -12.34 -0.43 -19.34
C THR A 183 -13.80 -0.55 -19.69
N LEU A 184 -14.64 -1.01 -18.76
CA LEU A 184 -16.10 -1.08 -18.98
C LEU A 184 -16.70 0.32 -18.93
N PRO A 185 -17.58 0.68 -19.90
CA PRO A 185 -18.30 1.94 -19.86
C PRO A 185 -19.22 1.95 -18.63
N THR A 186 -18.97 2.88 -17.72
CA THR A 186 -19.91 3.18 -16.64
C THR A 186 -21.14 3.81 -17.26
N LYS A 187 -22.29 3.11 -17.18
CA LYS A 187 -23.60 3.65 -17.54
C LYS A 187 -24.03 4.73 -16.54
#